data_365e8535f509caa719e35aa0de64263a
#
_entry.id   365e8535f509caa719e35aa0de64263a
#
_cell.length_a   1.000
_cell.length_b   1.000
_cell.length_c   1.000
_cell.angle_alpha   90.00
_cell.angle_beta   90.00
_cell.angle_gamma   90.00
#
_symmetry.space_group_name_H-M   'P 1'
#
loop_
_entity.id
_entity.type
_entity.pdbx_description
1 polymer ?
#
loop_
_entity_poly.entity_id
_entity_poly.type
_entity_poly.pdbx_seq_one_letter_code
_entity_poly.pdbx_strand_id
1 'polypeptide(L)'
;MKKINIIYLMPELKGASGGAKVIYNHSAILNKINKDTASEILHLKKKITYKIELSLAKKFELFNKFKPGWNAKKMKASKKFLPNKNWYDKKINLKTNLHFNPNKDFIIIPEIMAHFAVDLNFKKNNIQYAIFVQGSYHMNSSGDFEKIKTAYENASLIISS
;
A
#
# COMPACT_ATOMS: atom_id res chain seq x y z
N MET A 1 -26.88 0.96 9.59
CA MET A 1 -25.47 0.65 9.93
C MET A 1 -24.54 1.58 9.16
N LYS A 2 -23.39 1.97 9.77
CA LYS A 2 -22.45 2.88 9.12
C LYS A 2 -21.62 2.08 8.11
N LYS A 3 -21.64 2.47 6.83
CA LYS A 3 -20.90 1.78 5.78
C LYS A 3 -19.38 1.91 6.03
N ILE A 4 -18.69 0.76 6.11
CA ILE A 4 -17.23 0.70 6.24
C ILE A 4 -16.61 0.68 4.84
N ASN A 5 -15.56 1.43 4.65
CA ASN A 5 -14.78 1.46 3.42
C ASN A 5 -13.41 0.83 3.66
N ILE A 6 -13.14 -0.30 3.02
CA ILE A 6 -11.86 -1.02 3.13
C ILE A 6 -10.95 -0.56 1.99
N ILE A 7 -9.82 0.03 2.33
CA ILE A 7 -8.89 0.60 1.37
C ILE A 7 -7.58 -0.20 1.38
N TYR A 8 -7.28 -0.87 0.27
CA TYR A 8 -6.00 -1.54 0.07
C TYR A 8 -4.96 -0.57 -0.47
N LEU A 9 -3.86 -0.39 0.24
CA LEU A 9 -2.69 0.30 -0.32
C LEU A 9 -1.92 -0.65 -1.24
N MET A 10 -1.52 -0.15 -2.40
CA MET A 10 -0.71 -0.92 -3.34
C MET A 10 0.30 -0.05 -4.08
N PRO A 11 1.52 -0.55 -4.32
CA PRO A 11 2.42 0.10 -5.27
C PRO A 11 1.90 -0.05 -6.70
N GLU A 12 2.17 0.93 -7.58
CA GLU A 12 2.04 0.71 -9.01
C GLU A 12 3.06 -0.33 -9.47
N LEU A 13 2.61 -1.49 -9.88
CA LEU A 13 3.46 -2.56 -10.40
C LEU A 13 3.34 -2.64 -11.92
N LYS A 14 4.47 -2.61 -12.62
CA LYS A 14 4.51 -2.75 -14.10
C LYS A 14 4.30 -4.20 -14.55
N GLY A 15 4.65 -5.16 -13.72
CA GLY A 15 4.60 -6.58 -14.02
C GLY A 15 3.61 -7.34 -13.13
N ALA A 16 3.26 -8.56 -13.51
CA ALA A 16 2.39 -9.43 -12.75
C ALA A 16 3.02 -9.77 -11.38
N SER A 17 2.18 -9.77 -10.34
CA SER A 17 2.55 -10.14 -8.99
C SER A 17 1.43 -10.95 -8.36
N GLY A 18 1.78 -12.11 -7.80
CA GLY A 18 0.82 -12.95 -7.07
C GLY A 18 0.13 -12.19 -5.95
N GLY A 19 0.90 -11.45 -5.15
CA GLY A 19 0.35 -10.62 -4.07
C GLY A 19 -0.63 -9.55 -4.55
N ALA A 20 -0.33 -8.90 -5.68
CA ALA A 20 -1.25 -7.94 -6.27
C ALA A 20 -2.57 -8.61 -6.70
N LYS A 21 -2.49 -9.78 -7.33
CA LYS A 21 -3.68 -10.55 -7.75
C LYS A 21 -4.58 -10.90 -6.56
N VAL A 22 -3.99 -11.31 -5.45
CA VAL A 22 -4.72 -11.60 -4.21
C VAL A 22 -5.50 -10.36 -3.74
N ILE A 23 -4.85 -9.20 -3.66
CA ILE A 23 -5.48 -7.94 -3.23
C ILE A 23 -6.64 -7.55 -4.16
N TYR A 24 -6.46 -7.63 -5.47
CA TYR A 24 -7.53 -7.33 -6.43
C TYR A 24 -8.73 -8.27 -6.26
N ASN A 25 -8.47 -9.56 -6.07
CA ASN A 25 -9.53 -10.54 -5.85
C ASN A 25 -10.27 -10.28 -4.54
N HIS A 26 -9.56 -9.99 -3.45
CA HIS A 26 -10.17 -9.64 -2.16
C HIS A 26 -11.09 -8.42 -2.30
N SER A 27 -10.59 -7.34 -2.91
CA SER A 27 -11.39 -6.13 -3.14
C SER A 27 -12.64 -6.42 -3.98
N ALA A 28 -12.52 -7.20 -5.04
CA ALA A 28 -13.64 -7.57 -5.89
C ALA A 28 -14.67 -8.44 -5.17
N ILE A 29 -14.22 -9.37 -4.33
CA ILE A 29 -15.10 -10.23 -3.53
C ILE A 29 -15.86 -9.39 -2.50
N LEU A 30 -15.19 -8.55 -1.74
CA LEU A 30 -15.81 -7.67 -0.75
C LEU A 30 -16.91 -6.80 -1.35
N ASN A 31 -16.69 -6.25 -2.53
CA ASN A 31 -17.70 -5.44 -3.23
C ASN A 31 -18.92 -6.26 -3.71
N LYS A 32 -18.81 -7.61 -3.75
CA LYS A 32 -19.91 -8.48 -4.15
C LYS A 32 -20.76 -8.98 -2.99
N ILE A 33 -20.10 -9.38 -1.89
CA ILE A 33 -20.74 -10.14 -0.82
C ILE A 33 -21.42 -9.25 0.20
N ASN A 34 -21.02 -8.00 0.33
CA ASN A 34 -21.54 -7.14 1.39
C ASN A 34 -21.90 -5.75 0.87
N LYS A 35 -23.20 -5.40 1.00
CA LYS A 35 -23.72 -4.07 0.62
C LYS A 35 -23.30 -2.96 1.59
N ASP A 36 -22.98 -3.33 2.84
CA ASP A 36 -22.58 -2.40 3.90
C ASP A 36 -21.08 -2.12 3.92
N THR A 37 -20.31 -2.83 3.09
CA THR A 37 -18.86 -2.65 2.93
C THR A 37 -18.56 -2.23 1.50
N ALA A 38 -17.78 -1.17 1.35
CA ALA A 38 -17.17 -0.83 0.06
C ALA A 38 -15.69 -1.18 0.13
N SER A 39 -15.11 -1.61 -0.99
CA SER A 39 -13.67 -1.82 -1.10
C SER A 39 -13.10 -1.02 -2.26
N GLU A 40 -11.98 -0.33 -1.99
CA GLU A 40 -11.24 0.47 -2.94
C GLU A 40 -9.75 0.09 -2.93
N ILE A 41 -9.08 0.29 -4.04
CA ILE A 41 -7.64 0.12 -4.14
C ILE A 41 -6.99 1.48 -4.38
N LEU A 42 -6.04 1.83 -3.53
CA LEU A 42 -5.23 3.04 -3.64
C LEU A 42 -3.85 2.68 -4.17
N HIS A 43 -3.64 2.91 -5.46
CA HIS A 43 -2.32 2.75 -6.05
C HIS A 43 -1.41 3.92 -5.72
N LEU A 44 -0.21 3.60 -5.28
CA LEU A 44 0.82 4.57 -4.92
C LEU A 44 1.95 4.52 -5.92
N LYS A 45 2.29 5.68 -6.47
CA LYS A 45 3.45 5.85 -7.33
C LYS A 45 4.47 6.80 -6.72
N LYS A 46 5.73 6.59 -7.01
CA LYS A 46 6.80 7.52 -6.62
C LYS A 46 6.57 8.88 -7.29
N LYS A 47 6.67 9.97 -6.50
CA LYS A 47 6.76 11.31 -7.07
C LYS A 47 8.03 11.37 -7.91
N ILE A 48 7.91 11.65 -9.20
CA ILE A 48 9.06 11.76 -10.09
C ILE A 48 9.76 13.09 -9.79
N THR A 49 10.66 13.07 -8.81
CA THR A 49 11.52 14.23 -8.53
C THR A 49 13.00 13.91 -8.92
N TYR A 50 13.26 12.79 -9.64
CA TYR A 50 14.60 12.18 -9.64
C TYR A 50 15.13 11.74 -11.01
N LYS A 51 15.01 12.59 -12.03
CA LYS A 51 15.90 12.40 -13.21
C LYS A 51 17.36 12.72 -12.90
N ILE A 52 17.62 13.64 -11.97
CA ILE A 52 18.97 14.10 -11.63
C ILE A 52 19.67 13.15 -10.65
N GLU A 53 18.99 12.66 -9.63
CA GLU A 53 19.62 11.75 -8.65
C GLU A 53 19.95 10.36 -9.22
N LEU A 54 19.13 9.84 -10.14
CA LEU A 54 19.44 8.54 -10.77
C LEU A 54 20.68 8.59 -11.67
N SER A 55 20.94 9.72 -12.31
CA SER A 55 22.14 9.90 -13.15
C SER A 55 23.41 10.05 -12.33
N LEU A 56 23.31 10.72 -11.18
CA LEU A 56 24.41 10.84 -10.21
C LEU A 56 24.64 9.53 -9.45
N ALA A 57 23.57 8.82 -9.06
CA ALA A 57 23.65 7.52 -8.41
C ALA A 57 24.30 6.44 -9.28
N LYS A 58 24.09 6.47 -10.59
CA LYS A 58 24.76 5.57 -11.54
C LYS A 58 26.26 5.88 -11.70
N LYS A 59 26.70 7.10 -11.42
CA LYS A 59 28.13 7.50 -11.48
C LYS A 59 28.93 7.11 -10.23
N PHE A 60 28.26 6.88 -9.11
CA PHE A 60 28.92 6.46 -7.87
C PHE A 60 28.40 5.08 -7.50
N GLU A 61 29.18 4.03 -7.72
CA GLU A 61 28.87 2.62 -7.35
C GLU A 61 28.55 2.39 -5.86
N LEU A 62 28.51 3.44 -5.07
CA LEU A 62 28.12 3.47 -3.67
C LEU A 62 26.62 3.19 -3.41
N PHE A 63 25.78 3.20 -4.44
CA PHE A 63 24.33 3.13 -4.29
C PHE A 63 23.72 1.72 -4.26
N ASN A 64 24.51 0.68 -4.44
CA ASN A 64 24.01 -0.70 -4.28
C ASN A 64 23.60 -1.05 -2.83
N LYS A 65 23.95 -0.23 -1.85
CA LYS A 65 23.51 -0.38 -0.44
C LYS A 65 22.22 0.36 -0.09
N PHE A 66 21.79 1.31 -0.91
CA PHE A 66 20.56 2.06 -0.68
C PHE A 66 19.56 1.77 -1.80
N LYS A 67 18.90 0.60 -1.76
CA LYS A 67 17.61 0.48 -2.47
C LYS A 67 16.73 1.58 -1.90
N PRO A 68 16.26 2.56 -2.71
CA PRO A 68 15.37 3.59 -2.19
C PRO A 68 14.11 2.89 -1.70
N GLY A 69 14.01 2.71 -0.38
CA GLY A 69 12.85 2.14 0.26
C GLY A 69 11.58 2.89 -0.16
N TRP A 70 10.46 2.26 -0.08
CA TRP A 70 9.18 2.91 -0.27
C TRP A 70 9.02 3.96 0.85
N ASN A 71 9.03 5.25 0.50
CA ASN A 71 8.91 6.34 1.45
C ASN A 71 7.57 7.06 1.20
N ALA A 72 6.69 7.03 2.18
CA ALA A 72 5.35 7.60 2.06
C ALA A 72 5.35 9.08 1.66
N LYS A 73 6.30 9.88 2.17
CA LYS A 73 6.43 11.31 1.83
C LYS A 73 6.78 11.54 0.35
N LYS A 74 7.43 10.56 -0.28
CA LYS A 74 7.81 10.58 -1.70
C LYS A 74 6.81 9.88 -2.61
N MET A 75 5.66 9.48 -2.08
CA MET A 75 4.59 8.81 -2.82
C MET A 75 3.42 9.75 -3.06
N LYS A 76 2.66 9.46 -4.09
CA LYS A 76 1.37 10.09 -4.37
C LYS A 76 0.37 9.05 -4.87
N ALA A 77 -0.91 9.32 -4.64
CA ALA A 77 -1.97 8.52 -5.22
C ALA A 77 -1.90 8.55 -6.74
N SER A 78 -2.05 7.41 -7.36
CA SER A 78 -2.19 7.33 -8.81
C SER A 78 -3.63 7.59 -9.22
N LYS A 79 -3.83 8.54 -10.12
CA LYS A 79 -5.18 8.88 -10.61
C LYS A 79 -5.62 8.05 -11.82
N LYS A 80 -4.67 7.42 -12.52
CA LYS A 80 -4.92 6.79 -13.82
C LYS A 80 -4.32 5.38 -13.96
N PHE A 81 -3.79 4.81 -12.88
CA PHE A 81 -3.23 3.48 -12.98
C PHE A 81 -4.35 2.46 -13.09
N LEU A 82 -4.35 1.73 -14.18
CA LEU A 82 -5.15 0.53 -14.35
C LEU A 82 -4.19 -0.65 -14.44
N PRO A 83 -4.31 -1.63 -13.56
CA PRO A 83 -3.51 -2.84 -13.66
C PRO A 83 -3.87 -3.59 -14.95
N ASN A 84 -2.99 -4.50 -15.38
CA ASN A 84 -3.26 -5.33 -16.54
C ASN A 84 -4.54 -6.14 -16.33
N LYS A 85 -5.49 -6.06 -17.25
CA LYS A 85 -6.81 -6.72 -17.17
C LYS A 85 -6.70 -8.25 -17.02
N ASN A 86 -5.60 -8.85 -17.46
CA ASN A 86 -5.37 -10.28 -17.30
C ASN A 86 -5.12 -10.73 -15.85
N TRP A 87 -5.00 -9.80 -14.90
CA TRP A 87 -4.76 -10.12 -13.50
C TRP A 87 -6.01 -10.25 -12.67
N TYR A 88 -7.12 -9.67 -13.14
CA TYR A 88 -8.39 -9.67 -12.44
C TYR A 88 -9.55 -9.55 -13.44
N ASP A 89 -10.57 -10.33 -13.23
CA ASP A 89 -11.74 -10.41 -14.13
C ASP A 89 -12.87 -9.47 -13.71
N LYS A 90 -12.65 -8.62 -12.71
CA LYS A 90 -13.76 -7.95 -12.02
C LYS A 90 -13.52 -6.45 -11.89
N LYS A 91 -14.64 -5.72 -11.87
CA LYS A 91 -14.64 -4.29 -11.62
C LYS A 91 -14.10 -4.01 -10.22
N ILE A 92 -12.99 -3.29 -10.14
CA ILE A 92 -12.41 -2.76 -8.92
C ILE A 92 -12.71 -1.26 -8.81
N ASN A 93 -12.89 -0.78 -7.60
CA ASN A 93 -13.01 0.64 -7.32
C ASN A 93 -11.63 1.21 -6.99
N LEU A 94 -11.32 2.39 -7.53
CA LEU A 94 -10.02 3.04 -7.31
C LEU A 94 -10.18 4.28 -6.45
N LYS A 95 -9.39 4.35 -5.37
CA LYS A 95 -9.20 5.57 -4.60
C LYS A 95 -8.08 6.41 -5.23
N THR A 96 -8.33 7.70 -5.41
CA THR A 96 -7.43 8.59 -6.16
C THR A 96 -6.72 9.64 -5.30
N ASN A 97 -6.90 9.57 -3.97
CA ASN A 97 -6.27 10.49 -3.01
C ASN A 97 -5.81 9.78 -1.74
N LEU A 98 -4.93 10.44 -0.98
CA LEU A 98 -4.38 9.97 0.31
C LEU A 98 -5.16 10.52 1.52
N HIS A 99 -6.39 10.95 1.32
CA HIS A 99 -7.23 11.40 2.42
C HIS A 99 -8.04 10.22 2.98
N PHE A 100 -7.94 9.98 4.29
CA PHE A 100 -8.62 8.89 4.99
C PHE A 100 -9.57 9.45 6.05
N ASN A 101 -10.76 8.87 6.13
CA ASN A 101 -11.75 9.21 7.13
C ASN A 101 -11.67 8.22 8.30
N PRO A 102 -11.26 8.64 9.51
CA PRO A 102 -11.08 7.75 10.66
C PRO A 102 -12.36 7.05 11.12
N ASN A 103 -13.51 7.57 10.74
CA ASN A 103 -14.80 7.01 11.12
C ASN A 103 -15.38 5.99 10.14
N LYS A 104 -14.77 5.83 8.96
CA LYS A 104 -15.31 5.01 7.88
C LYS A 104 -14.25 4.14 7.19
N ASP A 105 -13.02 4.61 7.13
CA ASP A 105 -11.98 3.94 6.37
C ASP A 105 -11.19 2.98 7.27
N PHE A 106 -11.03 1.75 6.79
CA PHE A 106 -10.14 0.76 7.36
C PHE A 106 -9.08 0.44 6.30
N ILE A 107 -7.80 0.61 6.64
CA ILE A 107 -6.72 0.52 5.66
C ILE A 107 -6.05 -0.86 5.74
N ILE A 108 -5.86 -1.52 4.61
CA ILE A 108 -5.08 -2.74 4.52
C ILE A 108 -3.76 -2.42 3.83
N ILE A 109 -2.66 -2.62 4.56
CA ILE A 109 -1.32 -2.27 4.15
C ILE A 109 -0.54 -3.56 3.86
N PRO A 110 -0.03 -3.77 2.64
CA PRO A 110 0.92 -4.86 2.39
C PRO A 110 2.14 -4.73 3.30
N GLU A 111 2.65 -5.84 3.78
CA GLU A 111 3.80 -5.93 4.66
C GLU A 111 4.99 -5.07 4.20
N ILE A 112 5.30 -5.10 2.90
CA ILE A 112 6.37 -4.29 2.28
C ILE A 112 6.19 -2.77 2.48
N MET A 113 4.99 -2.33 2.82
CA MET A 113 4.63 -0.93 3.02
C MET A 113 4.21 -0.64 4.48
N ALA A 114 4.42 -1.56 5.42
CA ALA A 114 3.95 -1.43 6.81
C ALA A 114 4.37 -0.09 7.46
N HIS A 115 5.60 0.36 7.21
CA HIS A 115 6.12 1.65 7.70
C HIS A 115 5.28 2.87 7.28
N PHE A 116 4.41 2.73 6.27
CA PHE A 116 3.51 3.83 5.84
C PHE A 116 2.51 4.23 6.92
N ALA A 117 2.11 3.30 7.79
CA ALA A 117 1.24 3.63 8.92
C ALA A 117 1.87 4.67 9.84
N VAL A 118 3.19 4.59 10.06
CA VAL A 118 3.96 5.57 10.83
C VAL A 118 4.18 6.85 10.04
N ASP A 119 4.64 6.74 8.81
CA ASP A 119 4.94 7.90 7.95
C ASP A 119 3.71 8.77 7.66
N LEU A 120 2.53 8.18 7.60
CA LEU A 120 1.24 8.86 7.39
C LEU A 120 0.52 9.19 8.70
N ASN A 121 1.16 8.95 9.86
CA ASN A 121 0.63 9.25 11.19
C ASN A 121 -0.74 8.62 11.48
N PHE A 122 -0.95 7.35 11.09
CA PHE A 122 -2.25 6.70 11.25
C PHE A 122 -2.72 6.68 12.70
N LYS A 123 -1.84 6.32 13.66
CA LYS A 123 -2.17 6.35 15.10
C LYS A 123 -2.63 7.76 15.55
N LYS A 124 -1.89 8.80 15.19
CA LYS A 124 -2.22 10.19 15.56
C LYS A 124 -3.56 10.64 14.98
N ASN A 125 -3.90 10.16 13.80
CA ASN A 125 -5.12 10.51 13.09
C ASN A 125 -6.28 9.52 13.35
N ASN A 126 -6.13 8.59 14.30
CA ASN A 126 -7.11 7.55 14.63
C ASN A 126 -7.54 6.70 13.41
N ILE A 127 -6.66 6.50 12.44
CA ILE A 127 -6.91 5.64 11.28
C ILE A 127 -6.64 4.19 11.67
N GLN A 128 -7.65 3.35 11.59
CA GLN A 128 -7.52 1.92 11.81
C GLN A 128 -6.93 1.22 10.60
N TYR A 129 -6.07 0.25 10.83
CA TYR A 129 -5.44 -0.48 9.74
C TYR A 129 -5.07 -1.92 10.12
N ALA A 130 -4.95 -2.76 9.09
CA ALA A 130 -4.36 -4.08 9.17
C ALA A 130 -3.08 -4.13 8.36
N ILE A 131 -2.17 -5.02 8.76
CA ILE A 131 -1.00 -5.39 7.95
C ILE A 131 -1.30 -6.72 7.29
N PHE A 132 -1.17 -6.77 5.96
CA PHE A 132 -1.37 -7.96 5.15
C PHE A 132 -0.02 -8.60 4.82
N VAL A 133 0.25 -9.73 5.46
CA VAL A 133 1.51 -10.48 5.34
C VAL A 133 1.36 -11.50 4.22
N GLN A 134 2.18 -11.38 3.19
CA GLN A 134 2.16 -12.25 2.01
C GLN A 134 3.45 -13.08 1.85
N GLY A 135 4.39 -12.94 2.75
CA GLY A 135 5.64 -13.70 2.77
C GLY A 135 6.73 -13.04 3.61
N SER A 136 7.40 -13.82 4.43
CA SER A 136 8.38 -13.33 5.42
C SER A 136 9.62 -12.62 4.86
N TYR A 137 9.83 -12.65 3.55
CA TYR A 137 11.04 -12.11 2.91
C TYR A 137 11.05 -10.58 2.72
N HIS A 138 9.92 -9.92 2.94
CA HIS A 138 9.77 -8.50 2.58
C HIS A 138 9.97 -7.53 3.74
N MET A 139 10.05 -8.01 4.98
CA MET A 139 10.27 -7.16 6.16
C MET A 139 11.56 -6.34 6.06
N ASN A 140 12.62 -6.95 5.50
CA ASN A 140 13.92 -6.28 5.34
C ASN A 140 13.98 -5.29 4.17
N SER A 141 12.98 -5.26 3.30
CA SER A 141 13.01 -4.44 2.08
C SER A 141 12.60 -2.99 2.30
N SER A 142 11.99 -2.65 3.43
CA SER A 142 11.56 -1.28 3.77
C SER A 142 12.69 -0.43 4.35
N GLY A 143 13.75 -1.03 4.87
CA GLY A 143 14.94 -0.35 5.38
C GLY A 143 14.80 0.38 6.72
N ASP A 144 13.62 0.36 7.35
CA ASP A 144 13.37 1.07 8.62
C ASP A 144 12.66 0.15 9.60
N PHE A 145 13.45 -0.65 10.30
CA PHE A 145 12.95 -1.67 11.22
C PHE A 145 12.11 -1.10 12.37
N GLU A 146 12.50 0.05 12.94
CA GLU A 146 11.78 0.66 14.05
C GLU A 146 10.38 1.13 13.63
N LYS A 147 10.26 1.67 12.42
CA LYS A 147 8.93 2.02 11.90
C LYS A 147 8.07 0.80 11.60
N ILE A 148 8.68 -0.27 11.10
CA ILE A 148 7.95 -1.52 10.88
C ILE A 148 7.44 -2.05 12.22
N LYS A 149 8.31 -2.19 13.22
CA LYS A 149 7.95 -2.61 14.57
C LYS A 149 6.80 -1.78 15.12
N THR A 150 6.94 -0.45 15.10
CA THR A 150 5.89 0.48 15.54
C THR A 150 4.58 0.29 14.76
N ALA A 151 4.65 0.02 13.45
CA ALA A 151 3.46 -0.23 12.64
C ALA A 151 2.76 -1.53 13.06
N TYR A 152 3.49 -2.60 13.33
CA TYR A 152 2.92 -3.86 13.80
C TYR A 152 2.29 -3.72 15.20
N GLU A 153 2.96 -3.04 16.13
CA GLU A 153 2.45 -2.81 17.49
C GLU A 153 1.15 -2.01 17.53
N ASN A 154 0.91 -1.15 16.55
CA ASN A 154 -0.28 -0.31 16.48
C ASN A 154 -1.31 -0.76 15.42
N ALA A 155 -1.09 -1.88 14.76
CA ALA A 155 -2.05 -2.45 13.84
C ALA A 155 -3.26 -3.00 14.61
N SER A 156 -4.46 -2.75 14.07
CA SER A 156 -5.70 -3.32 14.64
C SER A 156 -5.81 -4.82 14.36
N LEU A 157 -5.15 -5.29 13.30
CA LEU A 157 -5.19 -6.69 12.86
C LEU A 157 -3.96 -7.00 12.00
N ILE A 158 -3.48 -8.25 12.09
CA ILE A 158 -2.49 -8.82 11.19
C ILE A 158 -3.17 -9.95 10.42
N ILE A 159 -3.16 -9.87 9.10
CA ILE A 159 -3.77 -10.84 8.19
C ILE A 159 -2.64 -11.58 7.48
N SER A 160 -2.62 -12.90 7.57
CA SER A 160 -1.69 -13.75 6.82
C SER A 160 -2.43 -14.52 5.73
N SER A 161 -1.79 -14.73 4.60
CA SER A 161 -2.29 -15.55 3.48
C SER A 161 -1.54 -16.87 3.40
#